data_8f376a14ed393efe798839e87b5c8e99
#
_entry.id   8f376a14ed393efe798839e87b5c8e99
#
_cell.length_a   1.000
_cell.length_b   1.000
_cell.length_c   1.000
_cell.angle_alpha   90.00
_cell.angle_beta   90.00
_cell.angle_gamma   90.00
#
_symmetry.space_group_name_H-M   'P 1'
#
loop_
_entity.id
_entity.type
_entity.pdbx_description
1 polymer ?
#
loop_
_entity_poly.entity_id
_entity_poly.type
_entity_poly.pdbx_seq_one_letter_code
_entity_poly.pdbx_strand_id
1 'polypeptide(L)'
;LTQWLGGMGIIVLMIAILPEVAVNGAQLMASEAPGPELQKLTPKIAETARVLWLIYFGFTLLYICLLYGLHLLGFAPNMDLFNAVAHGFTTLPTGGFSPEADSIAAFSAAVQWVVIPFMLIAGVNFALFWHVLRGETEILLENTEFRFYAGAIAVLVAVLSVLLVRGAAPPMELGGTTE
;
A
#
# COMPACT_ATOMS: atom_id res chain seq x y z
N LEU A 1 -13.06 -0.96 -4.74
CA LEU A 1 -12.48 -0.59 -6.04
C LEU A 1 -12.22 0.92 -6.13
N THR A 2 -13.20 1.77 -5.86
CA THR A 2 -13.04 3.25 -5.87
C THR A 2 -11.97 3.71 -4.89
N GLN A 3 -11.87 3.09 -3.72
CA GLN A 3 -10.85 3.38 -2.72
C GLN A 3 -9.44 3.01 -3.21
N TRP A 4 -9.30 1.87 -3.89
CA TRP A 4 -8.04 1.45 -4.47
C TRP A 4 -7.58 2.39 -5.60
N LEU A 5 -8.51 2.81 -6.45
CA LEU A 5 -8.26 3.83 -7.48
C LEU A 5 -8.00 5.22 -6.87
N GLY A 6 -8.71 5.57 -5.77
CA GLY A 6 -8.57 6.86 -5.08
C GLY A 6 -7.32 6.97 -4.21
N GLY A 7 -6.68 5.85 -3.85
CA GLY A 7 -5.41 5.83 -3.13
C GLY A 7 -4.25 6.29 -4.01
N MET A 8 -3.11 5.65 -3.87
CA MET A 8 -1.94 5.99 -4.70
C MET A 8 -2.21 5.81 -6.21
N GLY A 9 -3.12 4.88 -6.57
CA GLY A 9 -3.38 4.55 -7.98
C GLY A 9 -3.81 5.74 -8.82
N ILE A 10 -4.72 6.59 -8.32
CA ILE A 10 -5.21 7.75 -9.09
C ILE A 10 -4.16 8.86 -9.18
N ILE A 11 -3.40 9.12 -8.11
CA ILE A 11 -2.36 10.15 -8.10
C ILE A 11 -1.28 9.80 -9.12
N VAL A 12 -0.82 8.56 -9.10
CA VAL A 12 0.20 8.05 -10.02
C VAL A 12 -0.32 8.02 -11.45
N LEU A 13 -1.57 7.61 -11.66
CA LEU A 13 -2.21 7.61 -12.96
C LEU A 13 -2.35 9.04 -13.52
N MET A 14 -2.75 9.99 -12.68
CA MET A 14 -2.85 11.40 -13.07
C MET A 14 -1.49 11.99 -13.45
N ILE A 15 -0.44 11.69 -12.69
CA ILE A 15 0.94 12.10 -13.02
C ILE A 15 1.40 11.45 -14.34
N ALA A 16 0.94 10.25 -14.67
CA ALA A 16 1.25 9.58 -15.94
C ALA A 16 0.52 10.20 -17.14
N ILE A 17 -0.73 10.66 -16.95
CA ILE A 17 -1.60 11.17 -18.01
C ILE A 17 -1.48 12.69 -18.19
N LEU A 18 -1.32 13.46 -17.09
CA LEU A 18 -1.24 14.91 -17.13
C LEU A 18 -0.19 15.45 -18.13
N PRO A 19 1.02 14.86 -18.24
CA PRO A 19 1.98 15.32 -19.23
C PRO A 19 1.49 15.15 -20.66
N GLU A 20 0.75 14.09 -20.98
CA GLU A 20 0.22 13.86 -22.34
C GLU A 20 -0.88 14.89 -22.66
N VAL A 21 -1.71 15.24 -21.68
CA VAL A 21 -2.74 16.28 -21.82
C VAL A 21 -2.11 17.67 -21.87
N ALA A 22 -1.09 17.92 -21.03
CA ALA A 22 -0.37 19.20 -21.00
C ALA A 22 0.45 19.43 -22.27
N VAL A 23 1.03 18.39 -22.87
CA VAL A 23 1.76 18.51 -24.14
C VAL A 23 0.82 18.95 -25.28
N ASN A 24 -0.40 18.46 -25.31
CA ASN A 24 -1.39 18.93 -26.29
C ASN A 24 -1.82 20.38 -26.05
N GLY A 25 -1.89 20.82 -24.78
CA GLY A 25 -2.13 22.23 -24.41
C GLY A 25 -0.90 23.11 -24.58
N ALA A 26 0.29 22.62 -24.27
CA ALA A 26 1.55 23.32 -24.39
C ALA A 26 2.02 23.41 -25.85
N GLN A 27 1.67 22.48 -26.74
CA GLN A 27 1.89 22.62 -28.18
C GLN A 27 1.07 23.76 -28.80
N LEU A 28 -0.13 24.03 -28.26
CA LEU A 28 -0.91 25.20 -28.64
C LEU A 28 -0.28 26.51 -28.10
N MET A 29 0.36 26.45 -26.93
CA MET A 29 1.08 27.62 -26.36
C MET A 29 2.52 27.76 -26.88
N ALA A 30 3.18 26.66 -27.26
CA ALA A 30 4.56 26.66 -27.80
C ALA A 30 4.63 27.22 -29.23
N SER A 31 3.50 27.37 -29.91
CA SER A 31 3.44 28.15 -31.14
C SER A 31 3.62 29.67 -30.89
N GLU A 32 3.54 30.11 -29.65
CA GLU A 32 3.65 31.51 -29.25
C GLU A 32 4.88 31.86 -28.38
N ALA A 33 5.64 30.87 -27.87
CA ALA A 33 6.83 31.16 -27.03
C ALA A 33 7.99 30.18 -27.35
N PRO A 34 9.14 30.64 -27.84
CA PRO A 34 10.30 29.82 -28.12
C PRO A 34 11.10 29.53 -26.85
N GLY A 35 11.05 28.28 -26.35
CA GLY A 35 11.90 27.83 -25.27
C GLY A 35 12.09 26.32 -25.26
N PRO A 36 13.34 25.79 -25.28
CA PRO A 36 13.62 24.37 -25.53
C PRO A 36 13.57 23.43 -24.31
N GLU A 37 13.18 23.85 -23.12
CA GLU A 37 13.42 23.09 -21.91
C GLU A 37 12.23 22.29 -21.33
N LEU A 38 11.00 22.58 -21.72
CA LEU A 38 9.81 21.92 -21.17
C LEU A 38 9.58 20.49 -21.69
N GLN A 39 10.11 20.15 -22.87
CA GLN A 39 9.91 18.83 -23.50
C GLN A 39 10.72 17.68 -22.86
N LYS A 40 11.76 17.95 -22.07
CA LYS A 40 12.64 16.92 -21.51
C LYS A 40 12.19 16.34 -20.15
N LEU A 41 11.32 17.03 -19.42
CA LEU A 41 10.87 16.60 -18.10
C LEU A 41 9.64 15.68 -18.13
N THR A 42 8.77 15.85 -19.11
CA THR A 42 7.51 15.12 -19.23
C THR A 42 7.65 13.60 -19.43
N PRO A 43 8.56 13.09 -20.29
CA PRO A 43 8.68 11.64 -20.48
C PRO A 43 9.15 10.91 -19.23
N LYS A 44 10.07 11.50 -18.46
CA LYS A 44 10.61 10.89 -17.23
C LYS A 44 9.56 10.81 -16.12
N ILE A 45 8.69 11.82 -16.01
CA ILE A 45 7.62 11.84 -15.00
C ILE A 45 6.60 10.74 -15.31
N ALA A 46 6.17 10.60 -16.56
CA ALA A 46 5.23 9.57 -16.98
C ALA A 46 5.82 8.16 -16.80
N GLU A 47 7.09 7.96 -17.10
CA GLU A 47 7.78 6.68 -16.88
C GLU A 47 7.84 6.32 -15.40
N THR A 48 8.23 7.26 -14.54
CA THR A 48 8.25 7.07 -13.08
C THR A 48 6.86 6.71 -12.56
N ALA A 49 5.84 7.42 -13.00
CA ALA A 49 4.47 7.15 -12.60
C ALA A 49 3.99 5.75 -13.00
N ARG A 50 4.31 5.31 -14.22
CA ARG A 50 3.98 3.93 -14.68
C ARG A 50 4.65 2.88 -13.81
N VAL A 51 5.90 3.09 -13.44
CA VAL A 51 6.63 2.17 -12.59
C VAL A 51 6.02 2.10 -11.19
N LEU A 52 5.72 3.24 -10.57
CA LEU A 52 5.07 3.29 -9.27
C LEU A 52 3.70 2.59 -9.28
N TRP A 53 2.93 2.80 -10.37
CA TRP A 53 1.65 2.12 -10.53
C TRP A 53 1.80 0.60 -10.66
N LEU A 54 2.80 0.13 -11.41
CA LEU A 54 3.09 -1.29 -11.54
C LEU A 54 3.52 -1.92 -10.21
N ILE A 55 4.31 -1.21 -9.40
CA ILE A 55 4.70 -1.65 -8.05
C ILE A 55 3.45 -1.77 -7.15
N TYR A 56 2.60 -0.75 -7.15
CA TYR A 56 1.36 -0.75 -6.38
C TYR A 56 0.43 -1.90 -6.78
N PHE A 57 0.24 -2.09 -8.07
CA PHE A 57 -0.55 -3.19 -8.62
C PHE A 57 0.07 -4.55 -8.30
N GLY A 58 1.40 -4.67 -8.42
CA GLY A 58 2.15 -5.88 -8.11
C GLY A 58 2.00 -6.28 -6.63
N PHE A 59 2.14 -5.34 -5.70
CA PHE A 59 1.89 -5.59 -4.28
C PHE A 59 0.44 -5.97 -4.01
N THR A 60 -0.52 -5.35 -4.69
CA THR A 60 -1.94 -5.72 -4.55
C THR A 60 -2.18 -7.16 -4.97
N LEU A 61 -1.66 -7.57 -6.14
CA LEU A 61 -1.79 -8.95 -6.61
C LEU A 61 -1.09 -9.93 -5.68
N LEU A 62 0.14 -9.64 -5.27
CA LEU A 62 0.89 -10.49 -4.35
C LEU A 62 0.11 -10.71 -3.05
N TYR A 63 -0.45 -9.63 -2.49
CA TYR A 63 -1.23 -9.69 -1.26
C TYR A 63 -2.49 -10.54 -1.42
N ILE A 64 -3.26 -10.34 -2.50
CA ILE A 64 -4.44 -11.15 -2.81
C ILE A 64 -4.05 -12.63 -2.96
N CYS A 65 -2.98 -12.93 -3.68
CA CYS A 65 -2.49 -14.29 -3.86
C CYS A 65 -2.07 -14.94 -2.54
N LEU A 66 -1.43 -14.21 -1.65
CA LEU A 66 -1.04 -14.73 -0.33
C LEU A 66 -2.27 -15.01 0.54
N LEU A 67 -3.23 -14.09 0.61
CA LEU A 67 -4.45 -14.28 1.39
C LEU A 67 -5.27 -15.46 0.87
N TYR A 68 -5.50 -15.52 -0.43
CA TYR A 68 -6.22 -16.63 -1.04
C TYR A 68 -5.44 -17.93 -0.97
N GLY A 69 -4.12 -17.88 -1.05
CA GLY A 69 -3.23 -19.04 -0.84
C GLY A 69 -3.39 -19.65 0.56
N LEU A 70 -3.54 -18.84 1.60
CA LEU A 70 -3.84 -19.33 2.94
C LEU A 70 -5.20 -20.06 3.02
N HIS A 71 -6.19 -19.62 2.27
CA HIS A 71 -7.47 -20.31 2.14
C HIS A 71 -7.30 -21.68 1.50
N LEU A 72 -6.60 -21.75 0.36
CA LEU A 72 -6.37 -23.01 -0.36
C LEU A 72 -5.55 -24.02 0.45
N LEU A 73 -4.64 -23.55 1.29
CA LEU A 73 -3.84 -24.39 2.19
C LEU A 73 -4.59 -24.81 3.47
N GLY A 74 -5.83 -24.34 3.67
CA GLY A 74 -6.66 -24.66 4.83
C GLY A 74 -6.32 -23.88 6.10
N PHE A 75 -5.38 -22.91 6.06
CA PHE A 75 -5.02 -22.09 7.23
C PHE A 75 -6.02 -20.96 7.50
N ALA A 76 -6.86 -20.61 6.53
CA ALA A 76 -7.83 -19.53 6.62
C ALA A 76 -9.13 -19.90 5.89
N PRO A 77 -9.99 -20.77 6.42
CA PRO A 77 -11.21 -21.22 5.73
C PRO A 77 -12.15 -20.07 5.34
N ASN A 78 -12.23 -19.02 6.17
CA ASN A 78 -13.11 -17.86 5.95
C ASN A 78 -12.55 -16.81 4.97
N MET A 79 -11.28 -16.95 4.55
CA MET A 79 -10.64 -16.02 3.62
C MET A 79 -10.87 -16.48 2.17
N ASP A 80 -12.13 -16.44 1.72
CA ASP A 80 -12.49 -16.75 0.34
C ASP A 80 -11.91 -15.74 -0.66
N LEU A 81 -12.12 -15.99 -1.95
CA LEU A 81 -11.62 -15.11 -3.00
C LEU A 81 -12.19 -13.68 -2.89
N PHE A 82 -13.46 -13.55 -2.50
CA PHE A 82 -14.09 -12.23 -2.34
C PHE A 82 -13.41 -11.46 -1.22
N ASN A 83 -13.22 -12.07 -0.06
CA ASN A 83 -12.55 -11.46 1.08
C ASN A 83 -11.08 -11.12 0.76
N ALA A 84 -10.35 -12.00 0.08
CA ALA A 84 -8.97 -11.74 -0.33
C ALA A 84 -8.87 -10.53 -1.26
N VAL A 85 -9.75 -10.43 -2.27
CA VAL A 85 -9.78 -9.29 -3.21
C VAL A 85 -10.24 -8.01 -2.51
N ALA A 86 -11.27 -8.08 -1.67
CA ALA A 86 -11.77 -6.92 -0.92
C ALA A 86 -10.67 -6.33 -0.02
N HIS A 87 -9.96 -7.15 0.74
CA HIS A 87 -8.85 -6.71 1.57
C HIS A 87 -7.65 -6.22 0.74
N GLY A 88 -7.41 -6.79 -0.45
CA GLY A 88 -6.42 -6.27 -1.39
C GLY A 88 -6.69 -4.82 -1.79
N PHE A 89 -7.96 -4.50 -2.03
CA PHE A 89 -8.40 -3.17 -2.43
C PHE A 89 -8.56 -2.17 -1.27
N THR A 90 -8.45 -2.60 -0.03
CA THR A 90 -8.58 -1.73 1.13
C THR A 90 -7.29 -1.59 1.94
N THR A 91 -6.41 -2.59 1.95
CA THR A 91 -5.17 -2.57 2.71
C THR A 91 -4.10 -1.70 2.03
N LEU A 92 -3.84 -1.93 0.72
CA LEU A 92 -2.79 -1.19 0.00
C LEU A 92 -3.05 0.32 -0.10
N PRO A 93 -4.30 0.79 -0.32
CA PRO A 93 -4.62 2.22 -0.26
C PRO A 93 -4.78 2.77 1.17
N THR A 94 -4.43 1.98 2.19
CA THR A 94 -4.54 2.36 3.62
C THR A 94 -5.95 2.74 4.06
N GLY A 95 -6.97 2.07 3.50
CA GLY A 95 -8.36 2.42 3.73
C GLY A 95 -8.98 1.89 5.01
N GLY A 96 -8.50 0.76 5.50
CA GLY A 96 -8.92 0.17 6.77
C GLY A 96 -10.34 -0.40 6.81
N PHE A 97 -10.98 -0.62 5.65
CA PHE A 97 -12.31 -1.22 5.58
C PHE A 97 -12.24 -2.72 5.33
N SER A 98 -13.17 -3.44 5.92
CA SER A 98 -13.37 -4.88 5.73
C SER A 98 -14.82 -5.15 5.36
N PRO A 99 -15.13 -6.16 4.55
CA PRO A 99 -16.49 -6.66 4.35
C PRO A 99 -17.04 -7.39 5.59
N GLU A 100 -16.17 -7.86 6.49
CA GLU A 100 -16.56 -8.56 7.70
C GLU A 100 -16.78 -7.58 8.87
N ALA A 101 -17.81 -7.84 9.69
CA ALA A 101 -18.19 -6.99 10.82
C ALA A 101 -17.06 -6.86 11.86
N ASP A 102 -16.36 -7.99 12.12
CA ASP A 102 -15.24 -8.06 13.06
C ASP A 102 -13.90 -7.71 12.40
N SER A 103 -13.93 -7.19 11.17
CA SER A 103 -12.73 -6.81 10.42
C SER A 103 -11.74 -7.99 10.30
N ILE A 104 -10.44 -7.74 10.49
CA ILE A 104 -9.38 -8.77 10.41
C ILE A 104 -9.48 -9.79 11.55
N ALA A 105 -10.18 -9.47 12.64
CA ALA A 105 -10.40 -10.42 13.74
C ALA A 105 -11.28 -11.61 13.36
N ALA A 106 -12.11 -11.49 12.31
CA ALA A 106 -12.91 -12.58 11.75
C ALA A 106 -12.05 -13.70 11.12
N PHE A 107 -10.77 -13.45 10.89
CA PHE A 107 -9.87 -14.38 10.21
C PHE A 107 -8.82 -14.96 11.16
N SER A 108 -8.22 -16.08 10.71
CA SER A 108 -7.18 -16.77 11.47
C SER A 108 -5.95 -15.89 11.74
N ALA A 109 -5.17 -16.25 12.76
CA ALA A 109 -3.91 -15.60 13.07
C ALA A 109 -2.93 -15.59 11.86
N ALA A 110 -2.97 -16.61 10.99
CA ALA A 110 -2.15 -16.65 9.79
C ALA A 110 -2.45 -15.47 8.85
N VAL A 111 -3.73 -15.12 8.67
CA VAL A 111 -4.14 -13.94 7.89
C VAL A 111 -3.63 -12.66 8.54
N GLN A 112 -3.81 -12.52 9.85
CA GLN A 112 -3.35 -11.34 10.58
C GLN A 112 -1.84 -11.10 10.42
N TRP A 113 -1.04 -12.18 10.49
CA TRP A 113 0.41 -12.12 10.27
C TRP A 113 0.80 -11.76 8.84
N VAL A 114 -0.03 -12.04 7.84
CA VAL A 114 0.19 -11.59 6.46
C VAL A 114 -0.24 -10.13 6.29
N VAL A 115 -1.35 -9.71 6.91
CA VAL A 115 -1.87 -8.34 6.80
C VAL A 115 -0.89 -7.30 7.37
N ILE A 116 -0.29 -7.57 8.53
CA ILE A 116 0.59 -6.63 9.24
C ILE A 116 1.73 -6.11 8.35
N PRO A 117 2.59 -6.95 7.72
CA PRO A 117 3.66 -6.45 6.87
C PRO A 117 3.14 -5.67 5.66
N PHE A 118 1.99 -6.03 5.07
CA PHE A 118 1.43 -5.26 3.97
C PHE A 118 0.88 -3.90 4.40
N MET A 119 0.33 -3.78 5.61
CA MET A 119 -0.02 -2.48 6.19
C MET A 119 1.23 -1.60 6.38
N LEU A 120 2.34 -2.20 6.84
CA LEU A 120 3.62 -1.49 6.98
C LEU A 120 4.17 -1.05 5.61
N ILE A 121 4.17 -1.93 4.63
CA ILE A 121 4.59 -1.64 3.24
C ILE A 121 3.74 -0.50 2.65
N ALA A 122 2.42 -0.53 2.87
CA ALA A 122 1.51 0.48 2.34
C ALA A 122 1.77 1.89 2.91
N GLY A 123 2.32 1.99 4.11
CA GLY A 123 2.70 3.26 4.74
C GLY A 123 4.06 3.82 4.30
N VAL A 124 4.86 3.06 3.55
CA VAL A 124 6.17 3.51 3.06
C VAL A 124 6.03 4.27 1.74
N ASN A 125 6.89 5.26 1.54
CA ASN A 125 6.96 5.96 0.26
C ASN A 125 7.30 5.00 -0.89
N PHE A 126 6.38 4.85 -1.82
CA PHE A 126 6.50 3.88 -2.93
C PHE A 126 7.68 4.13 -3.86
N ALA A 127 8.19 5.36 -3.93
CA ALA A 127 9.39 5.66 -4.71
C ALA A 127 10.63 4.90 -4.18
N LEU A 128 10.67 4.61 -2.88
CA LEU A 128 11.76 3.84 -2.27
C LEU A 128 11.77 2.38 -2.76
N PHE A 129 10.61 1.79 -3.03
CA PHE A 129 10.55 0.42 -3.57
C PHE A 129 11.16 0.32 -4.98
N TRP A 130 11.11 1.39 -5.76
CA TRP A 130 11.81 1.43 -7.04
C TRP A 130 13.33 1.24 -6.88
N HIS A 131 13.92 1.90 -5.91
CA HIS A 131 15.35 1.75 -5.59
C HIS A 131 15.67 0.34 -5.08
N VAL A 132 14.79 -0.21 -4.22
CA VAL A 132 14.93 -1.59 -3.72
C VAL A 132 14.89 -2.61 -4.87
N LEU A 133 13.99 -2.45 -5.85
CA LEU A 133 13.91 -3.32 -7.03
C LEU A 133 15.17 -3.24 -7.93
N ARG A 134 15.91 -2.13 -7.86
CA ARG A 134 17.21 -1.97 -8.53
C ARG A 134 18.38 -2.52 -7.74
N GLY A 135 18.15 -3.05 -6.55
CA GLY A 135 19.20 -3.53 -5.66
C GLY A 135 19.84 -2.45 -4.80
N GLU A 136 19.34 -1.22 -4.84
CA GLU A 136 19.83 -0.06 -4.09
C GLU A 136 19.16 0.00 -2.70
N THR A 137 19.29 -1.05 -1.92
CA THR A 137 18.61 -1.17 -0.60
C THR A 137 19.14 -0.20 0.44
N GLU A 138 20.36 0.30 0.27
CA GLU A 138 20.97 1.28 1.17
C GLU A 138 20.17 2.58 1.20
N ILE A 139 19.61 3.00 0.07
CA ILE A 139 18.78 4.21 -0.03
C ILE A 139 17.56 4.13 0.89
N LEU A 140 16.96 2.95 1.02
CA LEU A 140 15.83 2.73 1.94
C LEU A 140 16.25 2.93 3.39
N LEU A 141 17.40 2.37 3.80
CA LEU A 141 17.88 2.43 5.18
C LEU A 141 18.44 3.80 5.56
N GLU A 142 18.96 4.55 4.61
CA GLU A 142 19.48 5.91 4.81
C GLU A 142 18.37 6.97 4.76
N ASN A 143 17.20 6.65 4.18
CA ASN A 143 16.11 7.59 4.05
C ASN A 143 15.56 8.01 5.42
N THR A 144 15.56 9.30 5.69
CA THR A 144 15.14 9.87 6.98
C THR A 144 13.65 9.62 7.25
N GLU A 145 12.79 9.71 6.20
CA GLU A 145 11.36 9.48 6.29
C GLU A 145 11.09 8.02 6.70
N PHE A 146 11.73 7.07 6.04
CA PHE A 146 11.60 5.64 6.36
C PHE A 146 12.08 5.32 7.78
N ARG A 147 13.23 5.87 8.20
CA ARG A 147 13.77 5.67 9.55
C ARG A 147 12.85 6.24 10.63
N PHE A 148 12.30 7.43 10.40
CA PHE A 148 11.33 8.03 11.32
C PHE A 148 10.06 7.19 11.41
N TYR A 149 9.51 6.77 10.27
CA TYR A 149 8.33 5.91 10.18
C TYR A 149 8.55 4.59 10.93
N ALA A 150 9.62 3.87 10.64
CA ALA A 150 9.95 2.61 11.30
C ALA A 150 10.17 2.78 12.81
N GLY A 151 10.87 3.85 13.21
CA GLY A 151 11.09 4.19 14.61
C GLY A 151 9.78 4.50 15.37
N ALA A 152 8.89 5.28 14.76
CA ALA A 152 7.59 5.61 15.35
C ALA A 152 6.74 4.35 15.56
N ILE A 153 6.70 3.45 14.57
CA ILE A 153 5.99 2.18 14.68
C ILE A 153 6.60 1.30 15.78
N ALA A 154 7.92 1.17 15.82
CA ALA A 154 8.60 0.38 16.83
C ALA A 154 8.28 0.87 18.25
N VAL A 155 8.28 2.20 18.46
CA VAL A 155 7.91 2.81 19.75
C VAL A 155 6.45 2.52 20.09
N LEU A 156 5.53 2.69 19.14
CA LEU A 156 4.10 2.41 19.36
C LEU A 156 3.86 0.94 19.70
N VAL A 157 4.48 0.03 18.98
CA VAL A 157 4.39 -1.42 19.26
C VAL A 157 4.92 -1.73 20.64
N ALA A 158 6.09 -1.17 21.04
CA ALA A 158 6.66 -1.39 22.35
C ALA A 158 5.74 -0.86 23.46
N VAL A 159 5.22 0.36 23.32
CA VAL A 159 4.31 0.97 24.31
C VAL A 159 3.04 0.14 24.45
N LEU A 160 2.39 -0.21 23.32
CA LEU A 160 1.15 -0.99 23.35
C LEU A 160 1.39 -2.40 23.94
N SER A 161 2.51 -3.04 23.60
CA SER A 161 2.86 -4.34 24.18
C SER A 161 3.04 -4.27 25.70
N VAL A 162 3.71 -3.23 26.21
CA VAL A 162 3.85 -3.02 27.65
C VAL A 162 2.50 -2.78 28.33
N LEU A 163 1.63 -1.97 27.71
CA LEU A 163 0.29 -1.71 28.25
C LEU A 163 -0.57 -2.99 28.28
N LEU A 164 -0.51 -3.81 27.23
CA LEU A 164 -1.20 -5.09 27.19
C LEU A 164 -0.72 -6.04 28.30
N VAL A 165 0.59 -6.19 28.45
CA VAL A 165 1.18 -7.06 29.50
C VAL A 165 0.83 -6.58 30.89
N ARG A 166 0.70 -5.26 31.11
CA ARG A 166 0.32 -4.69 32.41
C ARG A 166 -1.19 -4.73 32.69
N GLY A 167 -2.00 -5.31 31.78
CA GLY A 167 -3.45 -5.41 31.93
C GLY A 167 -4.18 -4.06 31.83
N ALA A 168 -3.53 -3.03 31.26
CA ALA A 168 -4.16 -1.73 31.02
C ALA A 168 -5.08 -1.73 29.79
N ALA A 169 -5.11 -2.81 29.02
CA ALA A 169 -6.04 -2.98 27.93
C ALA A 169 -7.40 -3.48 28.46
N PRO A 170 -8.52 -2.99 27.92
CA PRO A 170 -9.83 -3.56 28.22
C PRO A 170 -9.81 -5.06 27.86
N PRO A 171 -10.53 -5.93 28.59
CA PRO A 171 -10.60 -7.34 28.24
C PRO A 171 -11.10 -7.45 26.79
N MET A 172 -10.23 -7.91 25.90
CA MET A 172 -10.63 -8.27 24.57
C MET A 172 -11.42 -9.56 24.69
N GLU A 173 -12.72 -9.49 24.56
CA GLU A 173 -13.52 -10.67 24.22
C GLU A 173 -13.10 -11.09 22.83
N LEU A 174 -12.10 -11.94 22.75
CA LEU A 174 -11.80 -12.69 21.52
C LEU A 174 -13.06 -13.51 21.26
N GLY A 175 -13.79 -13.11 20.22
CA GLY A 175 -15.11 -13.56 19.84
C GLY A 175 -15.35 -15.01 20.19
N GLY A 176 -16.37 -15.24 21.03
CA GLY A 176 -16.58 -16.48 21.70
C GLY A 176 -16.76 -17.66 20.76
N THR A 177 -15.91 -18.63 20.92
CA THR A 177 -16.29 -20.04 20.74
C THR A 177 -17.16 -20.41 21.94
N THR A 178 -18.45 -20.12 21.87
CA THR A 178 -19.44 -20.88 22.64
C THR A 178 -19.84 -22.04 21.77
N GLU A 179 -19.43 -23.24 22.15
CA GLU A 179 -20.12 -24.48 21.79
C GLU A 179 -21.62 -24.37 22.09
#